data_8c1004414442dc2fea947d7d765fcfa6
#
_entry.id   8c1004414442dc2fea947d7d765fcfa6
#
_cell.length_a   1.000
_cell.length_b   1.000
_cell.length_c   1.000
_cell.angle_alpha   90.00
_cell.angle_beta   90.00
_cell.angle_gamma   90.00
#
_symmetry.space_group_name_H-M   'P 1'
#
loop_
_entity.id
_entity.type
_entity.pdbx_description
1 polymer ?
#
loop_
_entity_poly.entity_id
_entity_poly.type
_entity_poly.pdbx_seq_one_letter_code
_entity_poly.pdbx_strand_id
1 'polypeptide(L)'
;MRHRKAKEWEKRLKTVFDEIDVELEAVYGEHFDLHPSRPEHGTTSSREMDGLFNVGASYSAGFGSRLGAGYVVDIRLSTLQHIPKELKLKLRDKVQAMLIEKLPAAFPGKKLHVDRERRHLRIHGDLSLD
;
A
#
# COMPACT_ATOMS: atom_id res chain seq x y z
N MET A 1 -15.53 -0.51 17.85
CA MET A 1 -15.72 -1.80 17.16
C MET A 1 -15.85 -1.56 15.67
N ARG A 2 -15.10 -2.31 14.86
CA ARG A 2 -15.17 -2.17 13.42
C ARG A 2 -16.37 -2.89 12.85
N HIS A 3 -16.98 -2.26 11.85
CA HIS A 3 -18.05 -2.87 11.11
C HIS A 3 -17.52 -4.08 10.30
N ARG A 4 -18.35 -5.11 10.16
CA ARG A 4 -18.00 -6.33 9.39
C ARG A 4 -17.50 -6.05 7.98
N LYS A 5 -18.14 -5.12 7.28
CA LYS A 5 -17.79 -4.73 5.91
C LYS A 5 -16.42 -4.04 5.85
N ALA A 6 -16.08 -3.24 6.88
CA ALA A 6 -14.78 -2.59 6.95
C ALA A 6 -13.66 -3.62 7.10
N LYS A 7 -13.88 -4.68 7.90
CA LYS A 7 -12.90 -5.77 8.04
C LYS A 7 -12.71 -6.53 6.73
N GLU A 8 -13.78 -6.73 5.97
CA GLU A 8 -13.72 -7.37 4.67
C GLU A 8 -12.91 -6.54 3.67
N TRP A 9 -13.12 -5.22 3.64
CA TRP A 9 -12.34 -4.29 2.85
C TRP A 9 -10.86 -4.37 3.17
N GLU A 10 -10.53 -4.31 4.46
CA GLU A 10 -9.14 -4.36 4.90
C GLU A 10 -8.47 -5.68 4.54
N LYS A 11 -9.20 -6.78 4.64
CA LYS A 11 -8.70 -8.09 4.26
C LYS A 11 -8.36 -8.18 2.77
N ARG A 12 -9.24 -7.65 1.92
CA ARG A 12 -9.01 -7.61 0.48
C ARG A 12 -7.85 -6.68 0.11
N LEU A 13 -7.78 -5.52 0.75
CA LEU A 13 -6.66 -4.58 0.56
C LEU A 13 -5.34 -5.20 0.99
N LYS A 14 -5.33 -5.94 2.10
CA LYS A 14 -4.12 -6.61 2.57
C LYS A 14 -3.58 -7.58 1.51
N THR A 15 -4.46 -8.34 0.87
CA THR A 15 -4.06 -9.25 -0.21
C THR A 15 -3.42 -8.48 -1.37
N VAL A 16 -4.01 -7.36 -1.77
CA VAL A 16 -3.46 -6.51 -2.83
C VAL A 16 -2.09 -5.97 -2.43
N PHE A 17 -1.94 -5.46 -1.20
CA PHE A 17 -0.67 -4.91 -0.73
C PHE A 17 0.41 -5.97 -0.59
N ASP A 18 0.06 -7.18 -0.18
CA ASP A 18 1.01 -8.30 -0.11
C ASP A 18 1.56 -8.62 -1.51
N GLU A 19 0.71 -8.61 -2.53
CA GLU A 19 1.15 -8.81 -3.91
C GLU A 19 2.09 -7.68 -4.38
N ILE A 20 1.76 -6.44 -4.02
CA ILE A 20 2.61 -5.28 -4.34
C ILE A 20 3.97 -5.41 -3.65
N ASP A 21 3.99 -5.80 -2.38
CA ASP A 21 5.24 -5.99 -1.64
C ASP A 21 6.14 -7.03 -2.32
N VAL A 22 5.57 -8.14 -2.77
CA VAL A 22 6.31 -9.19 -3.50
C VAL A 22 6.91 -8.62 -4.78
N GLU A 23 6.16 -7.87 -5.56
CA GLU A 23 6.64 -7.28 -6.80
C GLU A 23 7.74 -6.23 -6.56
N LEU A 24 7.59 -5.39 -5.54
CA LEU A 24 8.60 -4.40 -5.19
C LEU A 24 9.90 -5.05 -4.71
N GLU A 25 9.79 -6.11 -3.90
CA GLU A 25 10.96 -6.87 -3.45
C GLU A 25 11.71 -7.49 -4.63
N ALA A 26 11.00 -7.99 -5.62
CA ALA A 26 11.61 -8.59 -6.80
C ALA A 26 12.42 -7.58 -7.63
N VAL A 27 11.96 -6.32 -7.67
CA VAL A 27 12.59 -5.26 -8.46
C VAL A 27 13.65 -4.50 -7.66
N TYR A 28 13.37 -4.17 -6.41
CA TYR A 28 14.17 -3.25 -5.60
C TYR A 28 14.77 -3.85 -4.33
N GLY A 29 14.45 -5.09 -4.00
CA GLY A 29 14.83 -5.68 -2.71
C GLY A 29 16.33 -5.72 -2.43
N GLU A 30 17.15 -5.74 -3.48
CA GLU A 30 18.62 -5.76 -3.37
C GLU A 30 19.25 -4.39 -3.51
N HIS A 31 18.46 -3.33 -3.76
CA HIS A 31 18.98 -1.98 -3.95
C HIS A 31 19.40 -1.29 -2.64
N PHE A 32 18.88 -1.77 -1.52
CA PHE A 32 19.16 -1.20 -0.20
C PHE A 32 19.41 -2.32 0.80
N ASP A 33 20.27 -2.02 1.77
CA ASP A 33 20.53 -2.94 2.87
C ASP A 33 19.32 -2.96 3.81
N LEU A 34 18.84 -4.16 4.10
CA LEU A 34 17.75 -4.36 5.04
C LEU A 34 18.17 -3.93 6.44
N HIS A 35 17.25 -3.31 7.19
CA HIS A 35 17.51 -2.94 8.59
C HIS A 35 17.92 -4.20 9.37
N PRO A 36 18.99 -4.12 10.23
CA PRO A 36 19.53 -5.31 10.91
C PRO A 36 18.53 -6.09 11.76
N SER A 37 17.51 -5.42 12.29
CA SER A 37 16.51 -6.10 13.12
C SER A 37 15.28 -6.57 12.33
N ARG A 38 15.30 -6.43 11.00
CA ARG A 38 14.18 -6.82 10.15
C ARG A 38 14.44 -8.17 9.49
N PRO A 39 13.51 -9.15 9.57
CA PRO A 39 13.65 -10.42 8.86
C PRO A 39 13.69 -10.24 7.34
N GLU A 40 14.40 -11.12 6.65
CA GLU A 40 14.42 -11.10 5.19
C GLU A 40 13.04 -11.44 4.61
N HIS A 41 12.78 -10.96 3.39
CA HIS A 41 11.54 -11.19 2.69
C HIS A 41 11.24 -12.69 2.57
N GLY A 42 10.02 -13.07 2.92
CA GLY A 42 9.55 -14.46 2.82
C GLY A 42 9.93 -15.35 3.99
N THR A 43 10.65 -14.84 5.01
CA THR A 43 11.08 -15.65 6.15
C THR A 43 10.02 -15.77 7.26
N THR A 44 9.01 -14.89 7.23
CA THR A 44 7.89 -14.96 8.17
C THR A 44 6.58 -15.26 7.43
N SER A 45 5.54 -15.57 8.16
CA SER A 45 4.21 -15.83 7.59
C SER A 45 3.50 -14.57 7.11
N SER A 46 3.99 -13.38 7.47
CA SER A 46 3.36 -12.11 7.12
C SER A 46 4.33 -11.19 6.38
N ARG A 47 3.93 -10.70 5.21
CA ARG A 47 4.70 -9.74 4.40
C ARG A 47 4.92 -8.41 5.12
N GLU A 48 4.04 -8.06 6.06
CA GLU A 48 4.18 -6.86 6.87
C GLU A 48 5.37 -6.91 7.82
N MET A 49 5.77 -8.11 8.18
CA MET A 49 6.78 -8.36 9.22
C MET A 49 8.18 -8.61 8.65
N ASP A 50 8.31 -8.79 7.35
CA ASP A 50 9.61 -9.09 6.73
C ASP A 50 9.86 -8.29 5.46
N GLY A 51 11.10 -8.35 4.96
CA GLY A 51 11.52 -7.71 3.72
C GLY A 51 11.78 -6.22 3.85
N LEU A 52 12.19 -5.62 2.73
CA LEU A 52 12.51 -4.19 2.64
C LEU A 52 11.25 -3.33 2.60
N PHE A 53 10.21 -3.80 1.92
CA PHE A 53 8.99 -3.02 1.68
C PHE A 53 7.83 -3.44 2.56
N ASN A 54 7.10 -2.44 3.01
CA ASN A 54 5.80 -2.64 3.64
C ASN A 54 4.86 -1.55 3.12
N VAL A 55 3.94 -1.93 2.23
CA VAL A 55 2.90 -1.04 1.73
C VAL A 55 1.62 -1.34 2.49
N GLY A 56 1.04 -0.32 3.08
CA GLY A 56 -0.16 -0.48 3.87
C GLY A 56 -1.08 0.73 3.76
N ALA A 57 -2.28 0.59 4.28
CA ALA A 57 -3.27 1.65 4.24
C ALA A 57 -4.01 1.79 5.55
N SER A 58 -4.45 3.03 5.81
CA SER A 58 -5.28 3.38 6.96
C SER A 58 -6.52 4.13 6.48
N TYR A 59 -7.67 3.80 7.04
CA TYR A 59 -8.90 4.51 6.72
C TYR A 59 -8.84 5.97 7.19
N SER A 60 -9.34 6.87 6.36
CA SER A 60 -9.48 8.29 6.67
C SER A 60 -10.89 8.75 6.33
N ALA A 61 -11.53 9.46 7.27
CA ALA A 61 -12.85 10.01 7.04
C ALA A 61 -12.88 11.17 6.03
N GLY A 62 -11.70 11.67 5.62
CA GLY A 62 -11.60 12.68 4.59
C GLY A 62 -11.49 14.10 5.10
N PHE A 63 -11.38 14.33 6.40
CA PHE A 63 -11.20 15.67 6.95
C PHE A 63 -9.89 16.29 6.42
N GLY A 64 -9.98 17.48 5.84
CA GLY A 64 -8.84 18.15 5.25
C GLY A 64 -8.42 17.61 3.87
N SER A 65 -9.17 16.67 3.31
CA SER A 65 -8.90 16.10 2.00
C SER A 65 -9.95 16.58 0.98
N ARG A 66 -9.50 16.91 -0.22
CA ARG A 66 -10.40 17.22 -1.34
C ARG A 66 -11.02 15.96 -1.94
N LEU A 67 -10.43 14.82 -1.67
CA LEU A 67 -10.84 13.54 -2.26
C LEU A 67 -11.90 12.81 -1.43
N GLY A 68 -12.15 13.27 -0.21
CA GLY A 68 -13.13 12.67 0.68
C GLY A 68 -12.62 11.46 1.44
N ALA A 69 -13.55 10.66 1.98
CA ALA A 69 -13.21 9.46 2.72
C ALA A 69 -12.48 8.45 1.83
N GLY A 70 -11.54 7.72 2.41
CA GLY A 70 -10.76 6.73 1.67
C GLY A 70 -9.71 6.07 2.52
N TYR A 71 -8.79 5.38 1.84
CA TYR A 71 -7.65 4.75 2.48
C TYR A 71 -6.37 5.48 2.09
N VAL A 72 -5.63 5.94 3.09
CA VAL A 72 -4.32 6.58 2.90
C VAL A 72 -3.28 5.48 2.79
N VAL A 73 -2.55 5.45 1.68
CA VAL A 73 -1.56 4.41 1.40
C VAL A 73 -0.17 4.95 1.68
N ASP A 74 0.56 4.23 2.53
CA ASP A 74 1.96 4.54 2.86
C ASP A 74 2.87 3.44 2.36
N ILE A 75 4.03 3.84 1.87
CA ILE A 75 5.08 2.93 1.43
C ILE A 75 6.25 3.07 2.39
N ARG A 76 6.59 2.01 3.09
CA ARG A 76 7.69 2.00 4.06
C ARG A 76 8.84 1.14 3.57
N LEU A 77 10.05 1.64 3.73
CA LEU A 77 11.27 0.91 3.45
C LEU A 77 12.04 0.70 4.75
N SER A 78 12.33 -0.55 5.06
CA SER A 78 13.02 -0.95 6.30
C SER A 78 14.53 -0.97 6.07
N THR A 79 15.13 0.22 5.95
CA THR A 79 16.57 0.40 5.75
C THR A 79 17.06 1.60 6.53
N LEU A 80 18.34 1.56 6.91
CA LEU A 80 19.03 2.70 7.52
C LEU A 80 19.66 3.61 6.48
N GLN A 81 19.69 3.18 5.21
CA GLN A 81 20.25 3.98 4.14
C GLN A 81 19.31 5.13 3.75
N HIS A 82 19.93 6.23 3.31
CA HIS A 82 19.14 7.35 2.80
C HIS A 82 18.44 6.97 1.49
N ILE A 83 17.16 7.26 1.41
CA ILE A 83 16.37 7.03 0.20
C ILE A 83 16.26 8.36 -0.55
N PRO A 84 16.81 8.47 -1.79
CA PRO A 84 16.67 9.68 -2.57
C PRO A 84 15.20 10.03 -2.84
N LYS A 85 14.89 11.32 -2.80
CA LYS A 85 13.54 11.80 -3.06
C LYS A 85 12.99 11.32 -4.40
N GLU A 86 13.83 11.31 -5.42
CA GLU A 86 13.44 10.86 -6.77
C GLU A 86 12.98 9.40 -6.77
N LEU A 87 13.67 8.56 -6.01
CA LEU A 87 13.27 7.16 -5.89
C LEU A 87 11.96 7.01 -5.14
N LYS A 88 11.75 7.79 -4.07
CA LYS A 88 10.48 7.80 -3.34
C LYS A 88 9.32 8.14 -4.26
N LEU A 89 9.50 9.11 -5.15
CA LEU A 89 8.48 9.51 -6.12
C LEU A 89 8.22 8.40 -7.15
N LYS A 90 9.27 7.74 -7.63
CA LYS A 90 9.14 6.61 -8.56
C LYS A 90 8.39 5.44 -7.93
N LEU A 91 8.70 5.13 -6.67
CA LEU A 91 8.03 4.06 -5.94
C LEU A 91 6.55 4.38 -5.76
N ARG A 92 6.23 5.62 -5.41
CA ARG A 92 4.84 6.06 -5.27
C ARG A 92 4.07 5.90 -6.58
N ASP A 93 4.67 6.35 -7.69
CA ASP A 93 4.04 6.24 -9.01
C ASP A 93 3.85 4.77 -9.41
N LYS A 94 4.83 3.93 -9.11
CA LYS A 94 4.74 2.49 -9.40
C LYS A 94 3.64 1.83 -8.58
N VAL A 95 3.55 2.13 -7.30
CA VAL A 95 2.48 1.61 -6.42
C VAL A 95 1.11 2.10 -6.89
N GLN A 96 1.01 3.37 -7.30
CA GLN A 96 -0.23 3.91 -7.85
C GLN A 96 -0.68 3.10 -9.08
N ALA A 97 0.22 2.84 -10.01
CA ALA A 97 -0.08 2.06 -11.22
C ALA A 97 -0.50 0.63 -10.89
N MET A 98 0.18 -0.01 -9.94
CA MET A 98 -0.17 -1.35 -9.49
C MET A 98 -1.55 -1.40 -8.84
N LEU A 99 -1.89 -0.41 -8.02
CA LEU A 99 -3.20 -0.32 -7.38
C LEU A 99 -4.30 -0.13 -8.42
N ILE A 100 -4.09 0.74 -9.39
CA ILE A 100 -5.06 0.96 -10.48
C ILE A 100 -5.30 -0.35 -11.25
N GLU A 101 -4.26 -1.15 -11.44
CA GLU A 101 -4.37 -2.44 -12.13
C GLU A 101 -5.07 -3.50 -11.28
N LYS A 102 -4.73 -3.58 -9.98
CA LYS A 102 -5.15 -4.69 -9.10
C LYS A 102 -6.50 -4.47 -8.41
N LEU A 103 -6.88 -3.24 -8.14
CA LEU A 103 -8.11 -2.96 -7.40
C LEU A 103 -9.37 -3.47 -8.09
N PRO A 104 -9.53 -3.37 -9.42
CA PRO A 104 -10.73 -3.88 -10.08
C PRO A 104 -10.97 -5.38 -9.88
N ALA A 105 -9.90 -6.17 -9.79
CA ALA A 105 -10.02 -7.61 -9.55
C ALA A 105 -10.39 -7.89 -8.09
N ALA A 106 -9.86 -7.10 -7.15
CA ALA A 106 -10.15 -7.25 -5.72
C ALA A 106 -11.54 -6.74 -5.35
N PHE A 107 -12.02 -5.72 -6.04
CA PHE A 107 -13.32 -5.08 -5.78
C PHE A 107 -14.12 -4.95 -7.07
N PRO A 108 -14.63 -6.07 -7.63
CA PRO A 108 -15.36 -6.05 -8.88
C PRO A 108 -16.60 -5.14 -8.83
N GLY A 109 -16.79 -4.34 -9.87
CA GLY A 109 -17.95 -3.47 -9.98
C GLY A 109 -17.88 -2.19 -9.17
N LYS A 110 -16.79 -1.96 -8.43
CA LYS A 110 -16.60 -0.74 -7.65
C LYS A 110 -15.77 0.27 -8.44
N LYS A 111 -16.21 1.52 -8.46
CA LYS A 111 -15.43 2.62 -9.06
C LYS A 111 -14.50 3.19 -8.02
N LEU A 112 -13.26 2.74 -8.03
CA LEU A 112 -12.23 3.21 -7.13
C LEU A 112 -11.20 4.04 -7.88
N HIS A 113 -10.71 5.06 -7.22
CA HIS A 113 -9.69 5.96 -7.74
C HIS A 113 -8.47 5.91 -6.83
N VAL A 114 -7.31 6.07 -7.43
CA VAL A 114 -6.04 6.13 -6.68
C VAL A 114 -5.35 7.41 -7.10
N ASP A 115 -5.35 8.39 -6.22
CA ASP A 115 -4.77 9.71 -6.51
C ASP A 115 -3.67 10.05 -5.53
N ARG A 116 -2.73 10.85 -6.00
CA ARG A 116 -1.66 11.38 -5.15
C ARG A 116 -2.22 12.53 -4.30
N GLU A 117 -1.89 12.49 -3.02
CA GLU A 117 -2.26 13.52 -2.08
C GLU A 117 -1.09 13.77 -1.14
N ARG A 118 -0.46 14.94 -1.25
CA ARG A 118 0.75 15.28 -0.48
C ARG A 118 1.86 14.25 -0.72
N ARG A 119 2.29 13.52 0.31
CA ARG A 119 3.39 12.55 0.23
C ARG A 119 2.90 11.11 0.07
N HIS A 120 1.60 10.91 -0.02
CA HIS A 120 1.04 9.56 -0.07
C HIS A 120 0.00 9.44 -1.18
N LEU A 121 -0.58 8.25 -1.28
CA LEU A 121 -1.68 7.97 -2.19
C LEU A 121 -2.97 7.85 -1.38
N ARG A 122 -4.10 8.13 -2.04
CA ARG A 122 -5.41 7.91 -1.44
C ARG A 122 -6.25 7.07 -2.38
N ILE A 123 -6.81 5.98 -1.84
CA ILE A 123 -7.82 5.17 -2.53
C ILE A 123 -9.17 5.73 -2.10
N HIS A 124 -9.97 6.18 -3.04
CA HIS A 124 -11.27 6.78 -2.76
C HIS A 124 -12.27 6.43 -3.84
N GLY A 125 -13.53 6.80 -3.65
CA GLY A 125 -14.62 6.51 -4.57
C GLY A 125 -15.70 5.69 -3.90
N ASP A 126 -16.17 4.63 -4.58
CA ASP A 126 -17.21 3.76 -4.05
C ASP A 126 -16.63 2.75 -3.06
N LEU A 127 -16.72 3.09 -1.78
CA LEU A 127 -16.22 2.25 -0.69
C LEU A 127 -17.29 1.31 -0.12
N SER A 128 -18.48 1.25 -0.70
CA SER A 128 -19.53 0.35 -0.25
C SER A 128 -19.24 -1.10 -0.64
N LEU A 129 -19.72 -2.04 0.15
CA LEU A 129 -19.63 -3.48 -0.13
C LEU A 129 -20.99 -4.10 -0.37
N ASP A 130 -21.94 -3.31 -0.79
CA ASP A 130 -23.30 -3.78 -1.06
C ASP A 130 -23.39 -4.57 -2.36
#